data_ca25657f6959d40ea69fac625bd7594c
#
_entry.id   ca25657f6959d40ea69fac625bd7594c
#
_cell.length_a   1.000
_cell.length_b   1.000
_cell.length_c   1.000
_cell.angle_alpha   90.00
_cell.angle_beta   90.00
_cell.angle_gamma   90.00
#
_symmetry.space_group_name_H-M   'P 1'
#
loop_
_entity.id
_entity.type
_entity.pdbx_description
1 polymer ?
#
loop_
_entity_poly.entity_id
_entity_poly.type
_entity_poly.pdbx_seq_one_letter_code
_entity_poly.pdbx_strand_id
1 'polypeptide(L)'
;MFPIENVKRVCYIEFINARDRIAVATKKSESRMQKTIISADSHITEPAGTYVDRIDRKYKDTAPHMVRDPKLGDIFVIKDLARPIPMGLVAAAGKDAKELATFGVKFEDMHRGGWDPEARMADQDRDGISAEVIYPTVGMMLCNHPDFDYKKACFDAYNLWIAEYCGAHPDRLIGCGQTAMRSPAEGIQDLRKMKELGMKGVMMPGNPKVEDYDSLAYDDFYRAAVDLRMPLSFHILTSSTDNFQTRGPKLNGFLAIIRGCQDIIGTFVLGGVFERHPKLKVVCVEADAGWVPHYMYRMDHAYDRHRYWLPAGALSKMPSEYFRENVYTTFQDDYVAFKVKDLCNIHRLMWANDFPHSDSTWPWSQDVLKKQTEGLTQDEKNLILHDNVAELYGI
;
A
#
# COMPACT_ATOMS: atom_id res chain seq x y z
N MET A 1 -13.32 -49.42 14.66
CA MET A 1 -13.23 -49.06 16.08
C MET A 1 -11.76 -48.73 16.34
N PHE A 2 -11.37 -47.45 16.16
CA PHE A 2 -10.00 -46.95 16.40
C PHE A 2 -10.00 -46.17 17.72
N PRO A 3 -8.99 -46.29 18.57
CA PRO A 3 -9.02 -45.71 19.87
C PRO A 3 -8.80 -44.18 19.81
N ILE A 4 -9.65 -43.48 20.51
CA ILE A 4 -9.58 -42.03 20.77
C ILE A 4 -8.62 -41.82 21.96
N GLU A 5 -7.33 -41.79 21.67
CA GLU A 5 -6.33 -41.31 22.62
C GLU A 5 -5.30 -40.48 21.82
N ASN A 6 -5.47 -39.17 21.82
CA ASN A 6 -4.51 -38.08 21.60
C ASN A 6 -5.18 -36.80 21.07
N VAL A 7 -6.28 -36.38 21.70
CA VAL A 7 -6.87 -35.05 21.49
C VAL A 7 -6.69 -34.24 22.79
N LYS A 8 -5.44 -34.07 23.22
CA LYS A 8 -5.10 -33.11 24.27
C LYS A 8 -3.71 -32.52 24.03
N ARG A 9 -3.56 -31.78 22.97
CA ARG A 9 -2.40 -30.87 22.80
C ARG A 9 -2.65 -29.85 21.68
N VAL A 10 -3.72 -29.08 21.78
CA VAL A 10 -3.84 -27.82 21.01
C VAL A 10 -4.72 -26.92 21.86
N CYS A 11 -4.12 -26.02 22.54
CA CYS A 11 -4.58 -24.77 23.15
C CYS A 11 -3.80 -24.50 24.44
N TYR A 12 -2.50 -24.28 24.32
CA TYR A 12 -1.76 -23.50 25.31
C TYR A 12 -1.25 -22.26 24.60
N ILE A 13 -2.08 -21.23 24.59
CA ILE A 13 -1.56 -19.87 24.64
C ILE A 13 -0.92 -19.80 26.02
N GLU A 14 0.40 -19.88 26.11
CA GLU A 14 1.12 -19.55 27.32
C GLU A 14 0.79 -18.10 27.64
N PHE A 15 -0.08 -17.93 28.63
CA PHE A 15 -0.17 -16.69 29.38
C PHE A 15 1.20 -16.47 30.02
N ILE A 16 2.02 -15.65 29.41
CA ILE A 16 3.27 -15.14 30.00
C ILE A 16 2.90 -14.61 31.38
N ASN A 17 3.43 -15.27 32.39
CA ASN A 17 3.16 -15.00 33.78
C ASN A 17 3.32 -13.51 34.08
N ALA A 18 2.28 -12.91 34.64
CA ALA A 18 2.22 -11.49 35.04
C ALA A 18 3.29 -11.10 36.11
N ARG A 19 4.06 -12.05 36.59
CA ARG A 19 5.12 -11.80 37.60
C ARG A 19 6.45 -11.34 37.01
N ASP A 20 6.74 -11.64 35.72
CA ASP A 20 7.98 -11.16 35.06
C ASP A 20 7.86 -9.74 34.52
N ARG A 21 6.65 -9.16 34.52
CA ARG A 21 6.40 -7.77 34.08
C ARG A 21 6.72 -6.72 35.16
N ILE A 22 6.95 -7.12 36.40
CA ILE A 22 7.16 -6.17 37.55
C ILE A 22 8.62 -5.77 37.70
N ALA A 23 9.58 -6.49 37.13
CA ALA A 23 11.01 -6.21 37.30
C ALA A 23 11.64 -5.28 36.26
N VAL A 24 10.90 -4.83 35.24
CA VAL A 24 11.40 -3.90 34.17
C VAL A 24 10.81 -2.48 34.30
N ALA A 25 9.94 -2.23 35.26
CA ALA A 25 9.14 -0.99 35.35
C ALA A 25 9.73 0.10 36.25
N THR A 26 11.06 0.21 36.39
CA THR A 26 11.68 1.37 37.06
C THR A 26 12.90 1.93 36.34
N LYS A 27 12.87 1.99 34.99
CA LYS A 27 13.59 3.05 34.28
C LYS A 27 12.57 4.17 34.11
N LYS A 28 12.80 5.32 34.78
CA LYS A 28 12.13 6.57 34.49
C LYS A 28 12.12 6.70 32.97
N SER A 29 10.94 6.65 32.34
CA SER A 29 10.78 7.03 30.95
C SER A 29 11.10 8.53 30.90
N GLU A 30 12.26 8.90 30.42
CA GLU A 30 12.41 10.19 29.78
C GLU A 30 11.32 10.21 28.72
N SER A 31 10.36 11.12 28.85
CA SER A 31 9.29 11.27 27.86
C SER A 31 9.99 11.60 26.54
N ARG A 32 10.10 10.62 25.65
CA ARG A 32 10.62 10.88 24.31
C ARG A 32 9.74 11.95 23.67
N MET A 33 10.38 12.93 23.01
CA MET A 33 9.64 13.96 22.31
C MET A 33 8.77 13.33 21.22
N GLN A 34 7.61 13.92 20.98
CA GLN A 34 6.77 13.59 19.85
C GLN A 34 7.53 13.88 18.56
N LYS A 35 7.63 12.89 17.68
CA LYS A 35 8.18 13.06 16.34
C LYS A 35 7.13 13.67 15.41
N THR A 36 7.59 14.20 14.30
CA THR A 36 6.72 14.64 13.20
C THR A 36 5.96 13.45 12.62
N ILE A 37 4.84 13.69 11.94
CA ILE A 37 4.03 12.65 11.35
C ILE A 37 4.39 12.50 9.88
N ILE A 38 4.60 11.25 9.43
CA ILE A 38 4.81 10.89 8.03
C ILE A 38 3.62 10.04 7.58
N SER A 39 2.95 10.46 6.50
CA SER A 39 1.92 9.64 5.86
C SER A 39 2.57 8.55 5.01
N ALA A 40 2.23 7.28 5.28
CA ALA A 40 2.76 6.14 4.56
C ALA A 40 2.07 5.85 3.23
N ASP A 41 0.98 6.58 2.96
CA ASP A 41 0.14 6.44 1.78
C ASP A 41 -0.58 7.74 1.49
N SER A 42 -0.32 8.28 0.32
CA SER A 42 -0.93 9.48 -0.23
C SER A 42 -0.85 9.39 -1.74
N HIS A 43 -1.61 10.23 -2.44
CA HIS A 43 -1.72 10.14 -3.88
C HIS A 43 -1.43 11.45 -4.59
N ILE A 44 -1.12 11.32 -5.88
CA ILE A 44 -1.20 12.42 -6.83
C ILE A 44 -2.52 12.33 -7.59
N THR A 45 -2.88 13.43 -8.23
CA THR A 45 -3.95 13.49 -9.22
C THR A 45 -3.31 13.80 -10.56
N GLU A 46 -3.13 12.79 -11.40
CA GLU A 46 -2.38 12.94 -12.64
C GLU A 46 -2.98 14.06 -13.52
N PRO A 47 -2.23 15.14 -13.83
CA PRO A 47 -2.68 16.13 -14.80
C PRO A 47 -2.65 15.57 -16.23
N ALA A 48 -3.33 16.23 -17.16
CA ALA A 48 -3.49 15.77 -18.54
C ALA A 48 -2.16 15.46 -19.25
N GLY A 49 -1.08 16.16 -18.92
CA GLY A 49 0.25 15.98 -19.52
C GLY A 49 1.09 14.82 -18.95
N THR A 50 0.67 14.20 -17.85
CA THR A 50 1.48 13.17 -17.18
C THR A 50 1.98 12.09 -18.12
N TYR A 51 1.08 11.51 -18.89
CA TYR A 51 1.38 10.43 -19.85
C TYR A 51 1.69 10.98 -21.24
N VAL A 52 0.85 11.86 -21.76
CA VAL A 52 0.92 12.36 -23.14
C VAL A 52 2.27 13.01 -23.47
N ASP A 53 2.89 13.71 -22.52
CA ASP A 53 4.13 14.45 -22.75
C ASP A 53 5.38 13.58 -22.67
N ARG A 54 5.31 12.38 -22.02
CA ARG A 54 6.47 11.54 -21.68
C ARG A 54 6.43 10.13 -22.25
N ILE A 55 5.27 9.66 -22.74
CA ILE A 55 5.12 8.30 -23.24
C ILE A 55 5.92 8.08 -24.54
N ASP A 56 6.36 6.85 -24.76
CA ASP A 56 7.00 6.47 -26.03
C ASP A 56 6.16 6.90 -27.24
N ARG A 57 6.84 7.47 -28.26
CA ARG A 57 6.22 8.01 -29.47
C ARG A 57 5.25 7.03 -30.13
N LYS A 58 5.50 5.74 -30.04
CA LYS A 58 4.65 4.68 -30.59
C LYS A 58 3.24 4.72 -30.01
N TYR A 59 3.08 5.17 -28.76
CA TYR A 59 1.81 5.20 -28.06
C TYR A 59 1.23 6.60 -27.86
N LYS A 60 1.86 7.63 -28.45
CA LYS A 60 1.51 9.04 -28.25
C LYS A 60 0.03 9.32 -28.48
N ASP A 61 -0.53 8.82 -29.60
CA ASP A 61 -1.93 9.05 -29.99
C ASP A 61 -2.94 8.26 -29.14
N THR A 62 -2.48 7.31 -28.36
CA THR A 62 -3.31 6.44 -27.51
C THR A 62 -2.96 6.54 -26.05
N ALA A 63 -2.10 7.48 -25.67
CA ALA A 63 -1.71 7.71 -24.27
C ALA A 63 -2.93 7.93 -23.38
N PRO A 64 -2.88 7.52 -22.09
CA PRO A 64 -3.89 7.94 -21.14
C PRO A 64 -4.01 9.46 -21.13
N HIS A 65 -5.22 9.98 -21.24
CA HIS A 65 -5.46 11.41 -21.34
C HIS A 65 -6.79 11.82 -20.72
N MET A 66 -6.88 13.09 -20.38
CA MET A 66 -8.09 13.67 -19.80
C MET A 66 -9.02 14.19 -20.88
N VAL A 67 -10.30 13.91 -20.72
CA VAL A 67 -11.38 14.39 -21.59
C VAL A 67 -12.43 15.08 -20.73
N ARG A 68 -12.90 16.26 -21.17
CA ARG A 68 -14.05 16.93 -20.55
C ARG A 68 -15.33 16.43 -21.18
N ASP A 69 -16.09 15.67 -20.41
CA ASP A 69 -17.42 15.18 -20.81
C ASP A 69 -18.49 16.09 -20.23
N PRO A 70 -19.53 16.49 -21.02
CA PRO A 70 -20.58 17.41 -20.55
C PRO A 70 -21.43 16.87 -19.37
N LYS A 71 -21.48 15.54 -19.19
CA LYS A 71 -22.27 14.89 -18.15
C LYS A 71 -21.42 14.31 -17.02
N LEU A 72 -20.23 13.79 -17.39
CA LEU A 72 -19.37 13.07 -16.45
C LEU A 72 -18.33 14.00 -15.78
N GLY A 73 -18.16 15.23 -16.30
CA GLY A 73 -17.08 16.12 -15.86
C GLY A 73 -15.75 15.71 -16.50
N ASP A 74 -14.64 16.00 -15.84
CA ASP A 74 -13.35 15.55 -16.34
C ASP A 74 -13.14 14.09 -15.97
N ILE A 75 -12.75 13.31 -16.97
CA ILE A 75 -12.53 11.86 -16.88
C ILE A 75 -11.20 11.50 -17.54
N PHE A 76 -10.50 10.54 -16.97
CA PHE A 76 -9.31 9.97 -17.60
C PHE A 76 -9.71 8.79 -18.50
N VAL A 77 -9.31 8.85 -19.77
CA VAL A 77 -9.56 7.80 -20.76
C VAL A 77 -8.27 7.01 -20.98
N ILE A 78 -8.35 5.70 -20.85
CA ILE A 78 -7.25 4.77 -21.07
C ILE A 78 -7.69 3.81 -22.19
N LYS A 79 -6.86 3.68 -23.22
CA LYS A 79 -7.10 2.75 -24.32
C LYS A 79 -7.44 1.35 -23.78
N ASP A 80 -8.38 0.67 -24.41
CA ASP A 80 -8.79 -0.71 -24.09
C ASP A 80 -9.31 -0.97 -22.65
N LEU A 81 -9.48 0.06 -21.83
CA LEU A 81 -10.26 -0.04 -20.61
C LEU A 81 -11.72 0.30 -20.87
N ALA A 82 -12.62 -0.58 -20.43
CA ALA A 82 -14.05 -0.48 -20.72
C ALA A 82 -14.72 0.76 -20.09
N ARG A 83 -14.12 1.36 -19.09
CA ARG A 83 -14.68 2.51 -18.36
C ARG A 83 -13.61 3.56 -18.12
N PRO A 84 -13.92 4.85 -18.37
CA PRO A 84 -13.02 5.93 -17.99
C PRO A 84 -12.95 6.05 -16.46
N ILE A 85 -11.88 6.66 -15.98
CA ILE A 85 -11.70 6.95 -14.56
C ILE A 85 -12.31 8.33 -14.28
N PRO A 86 -13.38 8.41 -13.48
CA PRO A 86 -13.95 9.69 -13.07
C PRO A 86 -13.05 10.35 -12.03
N MET A 87 -12.87 11.67 -12.14
CA MET A 87 -11.97 12.41 -11.26
C MET A 87 -12.62 12.87 -9.94
N GLY A 88 -13.91 12.62 -9.74
CA GLY A 88 -14.65 13.20 -8.62
C GLY A 88 -14.30 12.64 -7.23
N LEU A 89 -13.78 11.41 -7.15
CA LEU A 89 -13.40 10.79 -5.88
C LEU A 89 -11.89 10.84 -5.61
N VAL A 90 -11.08 11.07 -6.64
CA VAL A 90 -9.61 11.03 -6.56
C VAL A 90 -8.98 12.32 -6.01
N ALA A 91 -9.77 13.37 -5.81
CA ALA A 91 -9.31 14.63 -5.23
C ALA A 91 -10.44 15.29 -4.42
N ALA A 92 -11.06 14.53 -3.54
CA ALA A 92 -12.22 14.92 -2.76
C ALA A 92 -11.96 15.04 -1.25
N ALA A 93 -10.71 14.99 -0.82
CA ALA A 93 -10.32 15.18 0.59
C ALA A 93 -10.97 16.45 1.17
N GLY A 94 -11.46 16.38 2.40
CA GLY A 94 -12.07 17.49 3.10
C GLY A 94 -13.50 17.87 2.68
N LYS A 95 -14.10 17.15 1.73
CA LYS A 95 -15.53 17.34 1.38
C LYS A 95 -16.44 16.62 2.38
N ASP A 96 -17.59 17.23 2.68
CA ASP A 96 -18.64 16.51 3.41
C ASP A 96 -19.12 15.30 2.61
N ALA A 97 -19.43 14.20 3.28
CA ALA A 97 -19.89 12.96 2.63
C ALA A 97 -21.09 13.16 1.69
N LYS A 98 -21.94 14.16 1.96
CA LYS A 98 -23.10 14.50 1.09
C LYS A 98 -22.69 15.24 -0.18
N GLU A 99 -21.49 15.81 -0.22
CA GLU A 99 -20.94 16.55 -1.36
C GLU A 99 -20.06 15.67 -2.25
N LEU A 100 -19.78 14.44 -1.82
CA LEU A 100 -19.01 13.50 -2.62
C LEU A 100 -19.78 13.13 -3.89
N ALA A 101 -19.13 13.34 -5.04
CA ALA A 101 -19.67 13.02 -6.35
C ALA A 101 -18.61 12.32 -7.20
N THR A 102 -18.97 11.15 -7.73
CA THR A 102 -18.07 10.42 -8.66
C THR A 102 -17.87 11.18 -9.97
N PHE A 103 -18.92 11.86 -10.45
CA PHE A 103 -18.97 12.51 -11.75
C PHE A 103 -19.34 13.99 -11.64
N GLY A 104 -19.11 14.74 -12.71
CA GLY A 104 -19.47 16.15 -12.81
C GLY A 104 -18.42 17.12 -12.25
N VAL A 105 -17.30 16.60 -11.76
CA VAL A 105 -16.22 17.39 -11.19
C VAL A 105 -15.24 17.80 -12.28
N LYS A 106 -14.73 19.03 -12.22
CA LYS A 106 -13.73 19.55 -13.13
C LYS A 106 -12.36 19.51 -12.47
N PHE A 107 -11.31 19.29 -13.25
CA PHE A 107 -9.94 19.18 -12.76
C PHE A 107 -9.49 20.48 -12.05
N GLU A 108 -9.86 21.62 -12.59
CA GLU A 108 -9.54 22.93 -11.98
C GLU A 108 -10.19 23.17 -10.61
N ASP A 109 -11.23 22.41 -10.25
CA ASP A 109 -11.93 22.48 -8.96
C ASP A 109 -11.38 21.51 -7.92
N MET A 110 -10.34 20.73 -8.27
CA MET A 110 -9.72 19.73 -7.39
C MET A 110 -8.57 20.33 -6.57
N HIS A 111 -8.11 19.56 -5.56
CA HIS A 111 -6.95 19.95 -4.76
C HIS A 111 -5.69 20.08 -5.61
N ARG A 112 -5.17 21.31 -5.70
CA ARG A 112 -4.00 21.62 -6.49
C ARG A 112 -2.74 20.87 -6.02
N GLY A 113 -2.63 20.57 -4.73
CA GLY A 113 -1.56 19.74 -4.16
C GLY A 113 -1.45 18.34 -4.77
N GLY A 114 -2.47 17.84 -5.49
CA GLY A 114 -2.42 16.60 -6.24
C GLY A 114 -1.44 16.62 -7.44
N TRP A 115 -1.09 17.81 -7.98
CA TRP A 115 -0.19 17.95 -9.15
C TRP A 115 0.78 19.11 -9.07
N ASP A 116 0.64 19.98 -8.07
CA ASP A 116 1.53 21.11 -7.83
C ASP A 116 2.26 20.89 -6.50
N PRO A 117 3.58 20.65 -6.53
CA PRO A 117 4.34 20.35 -5.32
C PRO A 117 4.36 21.51 -4.31
N GLU A 118 4.31 22.78 -4.77
CA GLU A 118 4.26 23.93 -3.87
C GLU A 118 2.92 24.02 -3.14
N ALA A 119 1.81 23.74 -3.85
CA ALA A 119 0.51 23.65 -3.21
C ALA A 119 0.43 22.49 -2.23
N ARG A 120 1.10 21.36 -2.55
CA ARG A 120 1.18 20.20 -1.67
C ARG A 120 1.84 20.52 -0.33
N MET A 121 2.88 21.36 -0.31
CA MET A 121 3.51 21.78 0.94
C MET A 121 2.52 22.48 1.87
N ALA A 122 1.67 23.36 1.33
CA ALA A 122 0.64 24.04 2.12
C ALA A 122 -0.45 23.07 2.63
N ASP A 123 -0.82 22.06 1.83
CA ASP A 123 -1.78 21.02 2.23
C ASP A 123 -1.22 20.14 3.35
N GLN A 124 0.05 19.73 3.28
CA GLN A 124 0.75 19.00 4.33
C GLN A 124 0.85 19.82 5.62
N ASP A 125 1.27 21.09 5.51
CA ASP A 125 1.42 21.97 6.67
C ASP A 125 0.08 22.19 7.39
N ARG A 126 -1.01 22.32 6.62
CA ARG A 126 -2.37 22.46 7.16
C ARG A 126 -2.79 21.24 7.98
N ASP A 127 -2.42 20.05 7.55
CA ASP A 127 -2.79 18.78 8.18
C ASP A 127 -1.78 18.32 9.24
N GLY A 128 -0.65 19.05 9.38
CA GLY A 128 0.42 18.73 10.33
C GLY A 128 1.23 17.51 9.92
N ILE A 129 1.38 17.25 8.62
CA ILE A 129 2.14 16.15 8.02
C ILE A 129 3.50 16.69 7.56
N SER A 130 4.57 15.99 7.91
CA SER A 130 5.94 16.42 7.57
C SER A 130 6.45 15.86 6.24
N ALA A 131 6.01 14.66 5.88
CA ALA A 131 6.36 13.99 4.62
C ALA A 131 5.29 12.97 4.24
N GLU A 132 5.24 12.60 2.98
CA GLU A 132 4.28 11.62 2.43
C GLU A 132 4.94 10.67 1.46
N VAL A 133 4.61 9.38 1.59
CA VAL A 133 4.87 8.38 0.55
C VAL A 133 3.76 8.49 -0.49
N ILE A 134 4.13 8.70 -1.76
CA ILE A 134 3.20 9.11 -2.80
C ILE A 134 3.07 8.05 -3.88
N TYR A 135 1.83 7.62 -4.09
CA TYR A 135 1.40 6.63 -5.08
C TYR A 135 0.64 7.30 -6.24
N PRO A 136 0.54 6.62 -7.40
CA PRO A 136 -0.32 7.07 -8.50
C PRO A 136 -1.80 6.84 -8.17
N THR A 137 -2.69 7.57 -8.83
CA THR A 137 -4.14 7.32 -8.83
C THR A 137 -4.58 6.61 -10.11
N VAL A 138 -4.38 7.23 -11.28
CA VAL A 138 -4.68 6.61 -12.59
C VAL A 138 -3.81 5.36 -12.80
N GLY A 139 -2.57 5.41 -12.34
CA GLY A 139 -1.62 4.30 -12.42
C GLY A 139 -2.08 3.02 -11.71
N MET A 140 -2.91 3.10 -10.66
CA MET A 140 -3.51 1.91 -10.04
C MET A 140 -4.39 1.14 -11.04
N MET A 141 -5.23 1.86 -11.77
CA MET A 141 -6.12 1.25 -12.76
C MET A 141 -5.35 0.67 -13.94
N LEU A 142 -4.24 1.32 -14.34
CA LEU A 142 -3.32 0.82 -15.37
C LEU A 142 -2.67 -0.52 -14.99
N CYS A 143 -2.53 -0.86 -13.72
CA CYS A 143 -2.04 -2.17 -13.28
C CYS A 143 -2.87 -3.32 -13.87
N ASN A 144 -4.16 -3.10 -14.12
CA ASN A 144 -5.09 -4.09 -14.66
C ASN A 144 -5.17 -4.09 -16.19
N HIS A 145 -4.38 -3.26 -16.88
CA HIS A 145 -4.40 -3.19 -18.34
C HIS A 145 -3.87 -4.49 -18.98
N PRO A 146 -4.59 -5.08 -19.95
CA PRO A 146 -4.22 -6.39 -20.51
C PRO A 146 -2.98 -6.33 -21.43
N ASP A 147 -2.73 -5.19 -22.11
CA ASP A 147 -1.54 -4.97 -22.92
C ASP A 147 -0.37 -4.53 -22.05
N PHE A 148 0.54 -5.46 -21.76
CA PHE A 148 1.71 -5.20 -20.92
C PHE A 148 2.75 -4.28 -21.57
N ASP A 149 2.82 -4.19 -22.88
CA ASP A 149 3.74 -3.28 -23.56
C ASP A 149 3.24 -1.84 -23.48
N TYR A 150 1.94 -1.65 -23.64
CA TYR A 150 1.29 -0.37 -23.38
C TYR A 150 1.40 0.05 -21.91
N LYS A 151 1.12 -0.87 -20.99
CA LYS A 151 1.29 -0.67 -19.53
C LYS A 151 2.70 -0.20 -19.20
N LYS A 152 3.73 -0.86 -19.75
CA LYS A 152 5.13 -0.48 -19.54
C LYS A 152 5.41 0.94 -20.01
N ALA A 153 4.94 1.32 -21.19
CA ALA A 153 5.12 2.67 -21.72
C ALA A 153 4.43 3.74 -20.84
N CYS A 154 3.23 3.43 -20.33
CA CYS A 154 2.53 4.32 -19.41
C CYS A 154 3.29 4.47 -18.08
N PHE A 155 3.80 3.38 -17.52
CA PHE A 155 4.53 3.42 -16.27
C PHE A 155 5.87 4.13 -16.40
N ASP A 156 6.58 3.97 -17.53
CA ASP A 156 7.79 4.75 -17.79
C ASP A 156 7.51 6.27 -17.84
N ALA A 157 6.39 6.67 -18.45
CA ALA A 157 5.98 8.06 -18.50
C ALA A 157 5.60 8.60 -17.11
N TYR A 158 4.85 7.83 -16.33
CA TYR A 158 4.54 8.16 -14.94
C TYR A 158 5.80 8.30 -14.08
N ASN A 159 6.73 7.36 -14.18
CA ASN A 159 7.96 7.36 -13.39
C ASN A 159 8.81 8.63 -13.64
N LEU A 160 8.83 9.14 -14.85
CA LEU A 160 9.49 10.41 -15.15
C LEU A 160 8.74 11.59 -14.51
N TRP A 161 7.42 11.61 -14.61
CA TRP A 161 6.60 12.69 -14.06
C TRP A 161 6.67 12.75 -12.52
N ILE A 162 6.53 11.60 -11.84
CA ILE A 162 6.58 11.58 -10.38
C ILE A 162 7.96 11.92 -9.83
N ALA A 163 9.04 11.60 -10.56
CA ALA A 163 10.38 12.01 -10.19
C ALA A 163 10.53 13.54 -10.26
N GLU A 164 9.97 14.21 -11.28
CA GLU A 164 9.95 15.66 -11.39
C GLU A 164 9.13 16.29 -10.25
N TYR A 165 7.93 15.77 -9.97
CA TYR A 165 7.04 16.26 -8.92
C TYR A 165 7.69 16.14 -7.53
N CYS A 166 8.19 14.96 -7.17
CA CYS A 166 8.81 14.73 -5.87
C CYS A 166 10.18 15.40 -5.75
N GLY A 167 10.88 15.60 -6.86
CA GLY A 167 12.18 16.28 -6.91
C GLY A 167 12.14 17.74 -6.48
N ALA A 168 10.97 18.38 -6.45
CA ALA A 168 10.80 19.74 -5.93
C ALA A 168 11.04 19.80 -4.41
N HIS A 169 10.59 18.78 -3.65
CA HIS A 169 10.73 18.71 -2.20
C HIS A 169 11.08 17.26 -1.77
N PRO A 170 12.31 16.78 -2.07
CA PRO A 170 12.67 15.35 -1.92
C PRO A 170 12.67 14.83 -0.47
N ASP A 171 12.74 15.74 0.51
CA ASP A 171 12.66 15.39 1.94
C ASP A 171 11.21 15.27 2.44
N ARG A 172 10.23 15.73 1.65
CA ARG A 172 8.81 15.74 2.01
C ARG A 172 7.92 14.92 1.06
N LEU A 173 8.34 14.72 -0.18
CA LEU A 173 7.60 14.00 -1.23
C LEU A 173 8.37 12.75 -1.64
N ILE A 174 7.93 11.60 -1.15
CA ILE A 174 8.61 10.31 -1.31
C ILE A 174 7.90 9.50 -2.39
N GLY A 175 8.37 9.62 -3.64
CA GLY A 175 7.71 8.98 -4.77
C GLY A 175 7.87 7.46 -4.81
N CYS A 176 6.76 6.76 -5.09
CA CYS A 176 6.73 5.36 -5.49
C CYS A 176 6.58 5.25 -7.01
N GLY A 177 7.51 4.54 -7.65
CA GLY A 177 7.41 4.27 -9.09
C GLY A 177 6.56 3.05 -9.39
N GLN A 178 6.40 2.75 -10.68
CA GLN A 178 5.64 1.59 -11.17
C GLN A 178 6.46 0.72 -12.11
N THR A 179 6.20 -0.59 -12.10
CA THR A 179 6.74 -1.56 -13.07
C THR A 179 5.62 -2.38 -13.66
N ALA A 180 5.72 -2.72 -14.95
CA ALA A 180 4.72 -3.54 -15.62
C ALA A 180 4.85 -5.03 -15.33
N MET A 181 6.01 -5.47 -14.84
CA MET A 181 6.34 -6.88 -14.58
C MET A 181 6.05 -7.80 -15.78
N ARG A 182 6.54 -7.40 -16.97
CA ARG A 182 6.51 -8.25 -18.15
C ARG A 182 7.43 -9.47 -18.00
N SER A 183 8.51 -9.30 -17.24
CA SER A 183 9.40 -10.36 -16.78
C SER A 183 10.16 -9.91 -15.51
N PRO A 184 10.69 -10.83 -14.69
CA PRO A 184 11.55 -10.48 -13.56
C PRO A 184 12.80 -9.70 -13.95
N ALA A 185 13.41 -10.03 -15.09
CA ALA A 185 14.60 -9.33 -15.61
C ALA A 185 14.31 -7.86 -15.96
N GLU A 186 13.15 -7.57 -16.53
CA GLU A 186 12.70 -6.19 -16.77
C GLU A 186 12.41 -5.48 -15.45
N GLY A 187 11.74 -6.14 -14.51
CA GLY A 187 11.49 -5.59 -13.17
C GLY A 187 12.78 -5.13 -12.49
N ILE A 188 13.89 -5.87 -12.62
CA ILE A 188 15.21 -5.48 -12.10
C ILE A 188 15.71 -4.18 -12.75
N GLN A 189 15.55 -4.05 -14.06
CA GLN A 189 15.93 -2.82 -14.78
C GLN A 189 15.08 -1.63 -14.33
N ASP A 190 13.78 -1.85 -14.15
CA ASP A 190 12.86 -0.83 -13.67
C ASP A 190 13.21 -0.35 -12.26
N LEU A 191 13.51 -1.27 -11.33
CA LEU A 191 13.96 -0.91 -9.98
C LEU A 191 15.22 -0.05 -9.99
N ARG A 192 16.22 -0.40 -10.82
CA ARG A 192 17.45 0.39 -10.95
C ARG A 192 17.17 1.80 -11.48
N LYS A 193 16.38 1.90 -12.54
CA LYS A 193 15.99 3.19 -13.13
C LYS A 193 15.20 4.06 -12.14
N MET A 194 14.24 3.49 -11.42
CA MET A 194 13.50 4.19 -10.38
C MET A 194 14.41 4.69 -9.27
N LYS A 195 15.40 3.88 -8.85
CA LYS A 195 16.40 4.28 -7.85
C LYS A 195 17.26 5.44 -8.32
N GLU A 196 17.70 5.43 -9.59
CA GLU A 196 18.44 6.53 -10.23
C GLU A 196 17.61 7.82 -10.30
N LEU A 197 16.30 7.71 -10.47
CA LEU A 197 15.34 8.82 -10.45
C LEU A 197 14.99 9.32 -9.04
N GLY A 198 15.58 8.75 -7.99
CA GLY A 198 15.38 9.18 -6.60
C GLY A 198 14.20 8.54 -5.88
N MET A 199 13.49 7.60 -6.50
CA MET A 199 12.35 6.93 -5.86
C MET A 199 12.80 6.01 -4.73
N LYS A 200 11.93 5.85 -3.74
CA LYS A 200 12.22 5.09 -2.52
C LYS A 200 11.44 3.78 -2.43
N GLY A 201 10.40 3.59 -3.25
CA GLY A 201 9.56 2.39 -3.30
C GLY A 201 9.03 2.13 -4.69
N VAL A 202 8.41 0.98 -4.88
CA VAL A 202 7.76 0.59 -6.15
C VAL A 202 6.37 0.04 -5.87
N MET A 203 5.38 0.56 -6.60
CA MET A 203 4.05 -0.03 -6.65
C MET A 203 4.01 -1.13 -7.71
N MET A 204 3.71 -2.33 -7.27
CA MET A 204 3.65 -3.54 -8.07
C MET A 204 2.25 -3.74 -8.66
N PRO A 205 2.10 -4.25 -9.89
CA PRO A 205 0.81 -4.76 -10.34
C PRO A 205 0.46 -6.03 -9.55
N GLY A 206 -0.81 -6.21 -9.20
CA GLY A 206 -1.26 -7.41 -8.51
C GLY A 206 -1.09 -8.70 -9.32
N ASN A 207 -1.07 -8.58 -10.66
CA ASN A 207 -0.89 -9.71 -11.57
C ASN A 207 0.29 -9.45 -12.51
N PRO A 208 1.36 -10.27 -12.46
CA PRO A 208 2.46 -10.21 -13.42
C PRO A 208 2.08 -10.85 -14.76
N LYS A 209 2.92 -10.64 -15.80
CA LYS A 209 2.68 -11.21 -17.13
C LYS A 209 2.99 -12.70 -17.22
N VAL A 210 3.99 -13.13 -16.50
CA VAL A 210 4.51 -14.51 -16.53
C VAL A 210 4.01 -15.29 -15.31
N GLU A 211 4.79 -16.23 -14.80
CA GLU A 211 4.47 -16.97 -13.57
C GLU A 211 4.13 -16.05 -12.41
N ASP A 212 3.37 -16.54 -11.42
CA ASP A 212 2.98 -15.75 -10.27
C ASP A 212 4.16 -15.46 -9.34
N TYR A 213 3.99 -14.54 -8.41
CA TYR A 213 5.04 -14.00 -7.54
C TYR A 213 5.69 -15.02 -6.61
N ASP A 214 5.11 -16.19 -6.37
CA ASP A 214 5.74 -17.27 -5.59
C ASP A 214 6.77 -18.10 -6.38
N SER A 215 6.82 -17.94 -7.71
CA SER A 215 7.75 -18.65 -8.59
C SER A 215 9.21 -18.29 -8.31
N LEU A 216 10.09 -19.30 -8.42
CA LEU A 216 11.55 -19.14 -8.33
C LEU A 216 12.11 -18.19 -9.40
N ALA A 217 11.39 -17.95 -10.48
CA ALA A 217 11.78 -17.02 -11.53
C ALA A 217 11.95 -15.59 -11.01
N TYR A 218 11.33 -15.24 -9.88
CA TYR A 218 11.43 -13.92 -9.25
C TYR A 218 12.56 -13.78 -8.24
N ASP A 219 13.31 -14.83 -7.92
CA ASP A 219 14.33 -14.78 -6.86
C ASP A 219 15.42 -13.72 -7.11
N ASP A 220 15.85 -13.53 -8.37
CA ASP A 220 16.79 -12.46 -8.73
C ASP A 220 16.17 -11.05 -8.58
N PHE A 221 14.90 -10.91 -8.91
CA PHE A 221 14.17 -9.66 -8.71
C PHE A 221 14.04 -9.31 -7.22
N TYR A 222 13.74 -10.29 -6.36
CA TYR A 222 13.67 -10.07 -4.92
C TYR A 222 15.04 -9.72 -4.32
N ARG A 223 16.12 -10.35 -4.77
CA ARG A 223 17.47 -9.96 -4.38
C ARG A 223 17.77 -8.51 -4.77
N ALA A 224 17.45 -8.12 -6.00
CA ALA A 224 17.65 -6.76 -6.47
C ALA A 224 16.83 -5.73 -5.64
N ALA A 225 15.58 -6.04 -5.31
CA ALA A 225 14.74 -5.18 -4.46
C ALA A 225 15.35 -4.98 -3.07
N VAL A 226 15.88 -6.05 -2.45
CA VAL A 226 16.58 -5.99 -1.16
C VAL A 226 17.86 -5.16 -1.26
N ASP A 227 18.69 -5.40 -2.26
CA ASP A 227 19.99 -4.72 -2.44
C ASP A 227 19.82 -3.22 -2.71
N LEU A 228 18.80 -2.85 -3.47
CA LEU A 228 18.43 -1.47 -3.77
C LEU A 228 17.65 -0.78 -2.63
N ARG A 229 17.25 -1.54 -1.60
CA ARG A 229 16.35 -1.06 -0.53
C ARG A 229 15.07 -0.43 -1.10
N MET A 230 14.41 -1.17 -1.98
CA MET A 230 13.14 -0.79 -2.61
C MET A 230 12.05 -1.72 -2.09
N PRO A 231 11.23 -1.32 -1.10
CA PRO A 231 10.08 -2.09 -0.67
C PRO A 231 9.09 -2.27 -1.81
N LEU A 232 8.48 -3.46 -1.88
CA LEU A 232 7.48 -3.80 -2.89
C LEU A 232 6.10 -3.51 -2.34
N SER A 233 5.41 -2.52 -2.87
CA SER A 233 4.09 -2.09 -2.43
C SER A 233 3.01 -2.69 -3.32
N PHE A 234 2.03 -3.35 -2.71
CA PHE A 234 0.81 -3.81 -3.36
C PHE A 234 -0.36 -3.00 -2.81
N HIS A 235 -0.89 -2.15 -3.67
CA HIS A 235 -1.98 -1.26 -3.36
C HIS A 235 -3.33 -1.93 -3.67
N ILE A 236 -4.41 -1.55 -2.97
CA ILE A 236 -5.75 -1.95 -3.39
C ILE A 236 -5.96 -1.58 -4.86
N LEU A 237 -6.91 -2.20 -5.54
CA LEU A 237 -7.29 -1.94 -6.93
C LEU A 237 -6.23 -2.30 -8.00
N THR A 238 -5.07 -2.81 -7.63
CA THR A 238 -4.00 -3.18 -8.57
C THR A 238 -4.06 -4.63 -9.06
N SER A 239 -4.95 -5.45 -8.49
CA SER A 239 -5.16 -6.84 -8.89
C SER A 239 -6.42 -7.01 -9.74
N SER A 240 -6.35 -7.83 -10.78
CA SER A 240 -7.51 -8.15 -11.62
C SER A 240 -8.63 -8.87 -10.86
N THR A 241 -8.31 -9.48 -9.71
CA THR A 241 -9.29 -10.10 -8.80
C THR A 241 -10.07 -9.06 -7.99
N ASP A 242 -9.56 -7.83 -7.91
CA ASP A 242 -10.24 -6.68 -7.28
C ASP A 242 -11.38 -6.14 -8.12
N ASN A 243 -11.75 -6.86 -9.19
CA ASN A 243 -12.94 -6.51 -9.94
C ASN A 243 -14.08 -6.24 -8.95
N PHE A 244 -14.56 -4.99 -8.93
CA PHE A 244 -15.72 -4.51 -8.14
C PHE A 244 -17.01 -5.32 -8.41
N GLN A 245 -16.89 -6.58 -8.75
CA GLN A 245 -17.99 -7.53 -8.87
C GLN A 245 -18.48 -7.90 -7.48
N THR A 246 -19.14 -6.95 -6.86
CA THR A 246 -19.78 -7.17 -5.57
C THR A 246 -21.18 -7.68 -5.77
N ARG A 247 -21.56 -8.64 -4.95
CA ARG A 247 -22.95 -9.05 -4.83
C ARG A 247 -23.72 -8.01 -4.03
N GLY A 248 -24.95 -7.74 -4.44
CA GLY A 248 -25.85 -6.84 -3.72
C GLY A 248 -25.53 -5.35 -3.94
N PRO A 249 -25.69 -4.53 -2.92
CA PRO A 249 -25.47 -3.08 -3.03
C PRO A 249 -24.04 -2.74 -3.45
N LYS A 250 -23.88 -1.72 -4.30
CA LYS A 250 -22.55 -1.27 -4.77
C LYS A 250 -21.61 -0.87 -3.64
N LEU A 251 -22.15 -0.36 -2.54
CA LEU A 251 -21.39 -0.02 -1.34
C LEU A 251 -20.57 -1.20 -0.78
N ASN A 252 -21.04 -2.44 -0.99
CA ASN A 252 -20.29 -3.64 -0.61
C ASN A 252 -18.92 -3.76 -1.34
N GLY A 253 -18.71 -2.98 -2.41
CA GLY A 253 -17.43 -2.85 -3.10
C GLY A 253 -16.31 -2.39 -2.17
N PHE A 254 -16.57 -1.40 -1.35
CA PHE A 254 -15.59 -0.88 -0.39
C PHE A 254 -15.12 -1.92 0.63
N LEU A 255 -15.94 -2.92 0.95
CA LEU A 255 -15.54 -4.02 1.83
C LEU A 255 -14.75 -5.13 1.11
N ALA A 256 -14.80 -5.14 -0.22
CA ALA A 256 -14.20 -6.20 -1.03
C ALA A 256 -12.80 -5.84 -1.56
N ILE A 257 -12.46 -4.56 -1.61
CA ILE A 257 -11.23 -4.06 -2.26
C ILE A 257 -9.94 -4.56 -1.61
N ILE A 258 -9.95 -4.90 -0.32
CA ILE A 258 -8.78 -5.42 0.39
C ILE A 258 -8.39 -6.86 -0.01
N ARG A 259 -9.29 -7.60 -0.70
CA ARG A 259 -9.09 -9.03 -1.00
C ARG A 259 -7.88 -9.28 -1.88
N GLY A 260 -7.63 -8.43 -2.87
CA GLY A 260 -6.47 -8.56 -3.74
C GLY A 260 -5.15 -8.48 -2.97
N CYS A 261 -5.05 -7.58 -2.01
CA CYS A 261 -3.88 -7.48 -1.13
C CYS A 261 -3.73 -8.72 -0.25
N GLN A 262 -4.83 -9.25 0.30
CA GLN A 262 -4.79 -10.48 1.09
C GLN A 262 -4.31 -11.68 0.26
N ASP A 263 -4.79 -11.84 -0.97
CA ASP A 263 -4.38 -12.92 -1.86
C ASP A 263 -2.89 -12.83 -2.21
N ILE A 264 -2.39 -11.61 -2.50
CA ILE A 264 -0.96 -11.38 -2.77
C ILE A 264 -0.10 -11.74 -1.55
N ILE A 265 -0.48 -11.28 -0.36
CA ILE A 265 0.25 -11.62 0.87
C ILE A 265 0.25 -13.14 1.09
N GLY A 266 -0.90 -13.79 0.86
CA GLY A 266 -1.01 -15.25 0.90
C GLY A 266 -0.03 -15.92 -0.05
N THR A 267 0.10 -15.44 -1.28
CA THR A 267 1.05 -15.92 -2.29
C THR A 267 2.50 -15.80 -1.80
N PHE A 268 2.90 -14.64 -1.27
CA PHE A 268 4.26 -14.44 -0.75
C PHE A 268 4.59 -15.32 0.46
N VAL A 269 3.66 -15.41 1.41
CA VAL A 269 3.89 -16.17 2.65
C VAL A 269 3.82 -17.66 2.40
N LEU A 270 2.71 -18.16 1.84
CA LEU A 270 2.48 -19.59 1.67
C LEU A 270 3.27 -20.20 0.50
N GLY A 271 3.65 -19.37 -0.49
CA GLY A 271 4.58 -19.75 -1.57
C GLY A 271 6.05 -19.77 -1.15
N GLY A 272 6.37 -19.39 0.11
CA GLY A 272 7.72 -19.49 0.68
C GLY A 272 8.69 -18.42 0.16
N VAL A 273 8.20 -17.29 -0.36
CA VAL A 273 9.05 -16.21 -0.84
C VAL A 273 9.89 -15.62 0.30
N PHE A 274 9.28 -15.37 1.47
CA PHE A 274 9.99 -14.83 2.61
C PHE A 274 10.95 -15.83 3.29
N GLU A 275 10.71 -17.14 3.14
CA GLU A 275 11.70 -18.17 3.53
C GLU A 275 12.99 -18.03 2.71
N ARG A 276 12.86 -17.85 1.38
CA ARG A 276 13.99 -17.67 0.46
C ARG A 276 14.62 -16.27 0.57
N HIS A 277 13.81 -15.26 0.89
CA HIS A 277 14.21 -13.83 0.92
C HIS A 277 13.81 -13.16 2.24
N PRO A 278 14.43 -13.52 3.38
CA PRO A 278 14.00 -13.04 4.71
C PRO A 278 14.17 -11.53 4.92
N LYS A 279 14.98 -10.85 4.09
CA LYS A 279 15.16 -9.39 4.13
C LYS A 279 14.17 -8.63 3.24
N LEU A 280 13.44 -9.32 2.38
CA LEU A 280 12.46 -8.68 1.50
C LEU A 280 11.34 -8.04 2.33
N LYS A 281 10.93 -6.82 1.96
CA LYS A 281 9.82 -6.11 2.59
C LYS A 281 8.71 -5.87 1.56
N VAL A 282 7.51 -6.24 1.96
CA VAL A 282 6.28 -6.03 1.19
C VAL A 282 5.38 -5.09 1.98
N VAL A 283 4.75 -4.16 1.29
CA VAL A 283 3.79 -3.23 1.87
C VAL A 283 2.40 -3.53 1.31
N CYS A 284 1.47 -3.79 2.20
CA CYS A 284 0.04 -3.87 1.90
C CYS A 284 -0.55 -2.48 2.08
N VAL A 285 -0.94 -1.84 0.97
CA VAL A 285 -1.24 -0.41 0.93
C VAL A 285 -2.75 -0.18 0.82
N GLU A 286 -3.27 0.75 1.64
CA GLU A 286 -4.67 1.18 1.71
C GLU A 286 -5.68 0.03 2.00
N ALA A 287 -5.21 -1.02 2.66
CA ALA A 287 -6.05 -2.17 2.97
C ALA A 287 -6.47 -2.23 4.45
N ASP A 288 -6.22 -1.18 5.21
CA ASP A 288 -6.35 -1.17 6.67
C ASP A 288 -5.52 -2.25 7.38
N ALA A 289 -5.58 -2.32 8.71
CA ALA A 289 -4.79 -3.27 9.48
C ALA A 289 -5.57 -3.99 10.59
N GLY A 290 -6.79 -3.57 10.85
CA GLY A 290 -7.63 -4.19 11.90
C GLY A 290 -7.95 -5.67 11.65
N TRP A 291 -7.89 -6.13 10.40
CA TRP A 291 -8.13 -7.53 10.01
C TRP A 291 -6.89 -8.44 10.16
N VAL A 292 -5.69 -7.87 10.26
CA VAL A 292 -4.39 -8.59 10.21
C VAL A 292 -4.29 -9.71 11.24
N PRO A 293 -4.65 -9.55 12.52
CA PRO A 293 -4.51 -10.63 13.50
C PRO A 293 -5.34 -11.86 13.15
N HIS A 294 -6.57 -11.67 12.68
CA HIS A 294 -7.44 -12.76 12.26
C HIS A 294 -6.89 -13.48 11.03
N TYR A 295 -6.37 -12.72 10.07
CA TYR A 295 -5.79 -13.28 8.84
C TYR A 295 -4.56 -14.13 9.15
N MET A 296 -3.62 -13.64 9.97
CA MET A 296 -2.46 -14.40 10.44
C MET A 296 -2.85 -15.70 11.13
N TYR A 297 -3.83 -15.65 12.03
CA TYR A 297 -4.36 -16.86 12.69
C TYR A 297 -4.92 -17.84 11.66
N ARG A 298 -5.66 -17.37 10.66
CA ARG A 298 -6.23 -18.23 9.62
C ARG A 298 -5.17 -18.84 8.73
N MET A 299 -4.10 -18.12 8.42
CA MET A 299 -2.96 -18.64 7.66
C MET A 299 -2.29 -19.80 8.41
N ASP A 300 -1.99 -19.62 9.70
CA ASP A 300 -1.39 -20.65 10.53
C ASP A 300 -2.27 -21.88 10.62
N HIS A 301 -3.57 -21.68 10.87
CA HIS A 301 -4.54 -22.77 10.94
C HIS A 301 -4.64 -23.53 9.60
N ALA A 302 -4.69 -22.82 8.48
CA ALA A 302 -4.75 -23.45 7.16
C ALA A 302 -3.48 -24.25 6.87
N TYR A 303 -2.30 -23.67 7.14
CA TYR A 303 -1.02 -24.34 6.96
C TYR A 303 -0.89 -25.59 7.82
N ASP A 304 -1.19 -25.50 9.11
CA ASP A 304 -1.12 -26.64 10.03
C ASP A 304 -2.03 -27.82 9.60
N ARG A 305 -3.24 -27.50 9.15
CA ARG A 305 -4.25 -28.51 8.78
C ARG A 305 -4.07 -29.12 7.41
N HIS A 306 -3.51 -28.34 6.44
CA HIS A 306 -3.65 -28.70 5.02
C HIS A 306 -2.32 -28.87 4.28
N ARG A 307 -1.15 -28.47 4.83
CA ARG A 307 0.16 -28.57 4.17
C ARG A 307 0.56 -29.99 3.74
N TYR A 308 -0.03 -31.02 4.31
CA TYR A 308 0.30 -32.41 4.01
C TYR A 308 -0.37 -32.95 2.75
N TRP A 309 -1.33 -32.24 2.21
CA TRP A 309 -2.09 -32.65 1.03
C TRP A 309 -2.34 -31.51 0.02
N LEU A 310 -2.16 -30.27 0.41
CA LEU A 310 -2.13 -29.11 -0.50
C LEU A 310 -0.69 -28.62 -0.69
N PRO A 311 -0.28 -28.32 -1.93
CA PRO A 311 1.01 -27.72 -2.19
C PRO A 311 1.16 -26.39 -1.44
N ALA A 312 2.30 -26.22 -0.76
CA ALA A 312 2.72 -24.98 -0.16
C ALA A 312 4.25 -24.89 -0.24
N GLY A 313 4.82 -23.71 -0.11
CA GLY A 313 6.25 -23.54 0.02
C GLY A 313 6.79 -24.30 1.24
N ALA A 314 8.07 -24.70 1.18
CA ALA A 314 8.74 -25.26 2.34
C ALA A 314 9.00 -24.12 3.33
N LEU A 315 8.28 -24.12 4.46
CA LEU A 315 8.37 -23.12 5.50
C LEU A 315 9.02 -23.71 6.74
N SER A 316 10.04 -23.02 7.29
CA SER A 316 10.68 -23.39 8.56
C SER A 316 9.98 -22.81 9.79
N LYS A 317 9.14 -21.81 9.59
CA LYS A 317 8.34 -21.09 10.60
C LYS A 317 6.85 -21.18 10.26
N MET A 318 6.01 -20.75 11.20
CA MET A 318 4.59 -20.57 10.91
C MET A 318 4.33 -19.36 10.01
N PRO A 319 3.31 -19.40 9.13
CA PRO A 319 2.98 -18.30 8.23
C PRO A 319 2.90 -16.92 8.90
N SER A 320 2.31 -16.84 10.09
CA SER A 320 2.19 -15.58 10.84
C SER A 320 3.54 -14.96 11.22
N GLU A 321 4.59 -15.76 11.38
CA GLU A 321 5.94 -15.24 11.71
C GLU A 321 6.53 -14.50 10.53
N TYR A 322 6.38 -15.02 9.30
CA TYR A 322 6.79 -14.32 8.07
C TYR A 322 6.00 -13.03 7.86
N PHE A 323 4.68 -13.08 8.09
CA PHE A 323 3.86 -11.87 8.02
C PHE A 323 4.40 -10.80 8.97
N ARG A 324 4.62 -11.14 10.24
CA ARG A 324 5.13 -10.22 11.26
C ARG A 324 6.50 -9.65 10.93
N GLU A 325 7.36 -10.41 10.27
CA GLU A 325 8.72 -9.99 9.96
C GLU A 325 8.83 -9.17 8.67
N ASN A 326 8.01 -9.49 7.64
CA ASN A 326 8.23 -9.04 6.28
C ASN A 326 7.15 -8.11 5.73
N VAL A 327 5.91 -8.15 6.27
CA VAL A 327 4.76 -7.42 5.72
C VAL A 327 4.47 -6.19 6.55
N TYR A 328 4.55 -5.02 5.90
CA TYR A 328 4.06 -3.75 6.42
C TYR A 328 2.62 -3.52 5.95
N THR A 329 1.82 -2.83 6.74
CA THR A 329 0.45 -2.45 6.39
C THR A 329 0.24 -0.97 6.59
N THR A 330 -0.39 -0.30 5.61
CA THR A 330 -0.84 1.09 5.78
C THR A 330 -2.34 1.10 6.11
N PHE A 331 -2.74 2.06 6.91
CA PHE A 331 -4.13 2.27 7.31
C PHE A 331 -4.37 3.74 7.64
N GLN A 332 -5.60 4.24 7.43
CA GLN A 332 -5.94 5.63 7.68
C GLN A 332 -6.92 5.81 8.86
N ASP A 333 -8.22 5.70 8.66
CA ASP A 333 -9.25 5.80 9.70
C ASP A 333 -9.61 4.40 10.26
N ASP A 334 -8.60 3.66 10.70
CA ASP A 334 -8.77 2.32 11.28
C ASP A 334 -8.48 2.31 12.79
N TYR A 335 -9.51 2.67 13.57
CA TYR A 335 -9.45 2.57 15.02
C TYR A 335 -9.07 1.16 15.52
N VAL A 336 -9.49 0.11 14.80
CA VAL A 336 -9.24 -1.27 15.19
C VAL A 336 -7.76 -1.62 15.10
N ALA A 337 -7.03 -1.08 14.08
CA ALA A 337 -5.59 -1.29 13.94
C ALA A 337 -4.82 -0.91 15.22
N PHE A 338 -5.14 0.25 15.79
CA PHE A 338 -4.54 0.70 17.05
C PHE A 338 -4.89 -0.21 18.24
N LYS A 339 -6.09 -0.77 18.29
CA LYS A 339 -6.55 -1.63 19.39
C LYS A 339 -5.96 -3.04 19.33
N VAL A 340 -5.63 -3.52 18.14
CA VAL A 340 -5.07 -4.86 17.93
C VAL A 340 -3.56 -4.87 17.73
N LYS A 341 -2.86 -3.74 17.90
CA LYS A 341 -1.42 -3.59 17.70
C LYS A 341 -0.56 -4.65 18.38
N ASP A 342 -0.97 -5.10 19.57
CA ASP A 342 -0.26 -6.14 20.35
C ASP A 342 -0.42 -7.54 19.74
N LEU A 343 -1.43 -7.75 18.90
CA LEU A 343 -1.64 -8.98 18.12
C LEU A 343 -0.96 -8.94 16.76
N CYS A 344 -0.56 -7.74 16.31
CA CYS A 344 0.27 -7.50 15.14
C CYS A 344 1.75 -7.36 15.55
N ASN A 345 2.60 -6.97 14.61
CA ASN A 345 3.90 -6.40 14.93
C ASN A 345 3.82 -4.88 14.77
N ILE A 346 3.85 -4.14 15.88
CA ILE A 346 3.75 -2.68 15.86
C ILE A 346 4.81 -2.01 14.96
N HIS A 347 5.99 -2.65 14.77
CA HIS A 347 7.04 -2.19 13.87
C HIS A 347 6.72 -2.38 12.38
N ARG A 348 5.51 -2.84 12.03
CA ARG A 348 5.03 -3.05 10.67
C ARG A 348 3.74 -2.30 10.37
N LEU A 349 3.22 -1.57 11.36
CA LEU A 349 2.04 -0.72 11.22
C LEU A 349 2.45 0.69 10.84
N MET A 350 1.86 1.26 9.80
CA MET A 350 2.16 2.58 9.28
C MET A 350 0.84 3.33 9.04
N TRP A 351 0.68 4.46 9.73
CA TRP A 351 -0.49 5.31 9.50
C TRP A 351 -0.33 6.16 8.23
N ALA A 352 -1.45 6.50 7.60
CA ALA A 352 -1.54 7.28 6.39
C ALA A 352 -2.74 8.25 6.43
N ASN A 353 -2.71 9.32 5.62
CA ASN A 353 -3.83 10.24 5.47
C ASN A 353 -4.59 10.08 4.14
N ASP A 354 -4.06 9.32 3.20
CA ASP A 354 -4.64 9.07 1.88
C ASP A 354 -5.03 10.35 1.09
N PHE A 355 -4.31 11.46 1.30
CA PHE A 355 -4.59 12.70 0.57
C PHE A 355 -4.21 12.56 -0.93
N PRO A 356 -5.02 13.02 -1.88
CA PRO A 356 -6.27 13.79 -1.76
C PRO A 356 -7.55 13.01 -2.03
N HIS A 357 -7.57 11.69 -1.84
CA HIS A 357 -8.73 10.84 -2.12
C HIS A 357 -9.96 11.16 -1.25
N SER A 358 -11.10 10.59 -1.61
CA SER A 358 -12.36 10.80 -0.89
C SER A 358 -12.41 10.18 0.49
N ASP A 359 -11.55 9.20 0.77
CA ASP A 359 -11.45 8.50 2.06
C ASP A 359 -10.35 9.07 2.96
N SER A 360 -9.75 10.18 2.54
CA SER A 360 -8.67 10.87 3.25
C SER A 360 -9.12 11.41 4.60
N THR A 361 -8.23 11.35 5.59
CA THR A 361 -8.40 12.01 6.89
C THR A 361 -8.10 13.52 6.85
N TRP A 362 -7.52 14.04 5.76
CA TRP A 362 -7.24 15.46 5.55
C TRP A 362 -8.53 16.29 5.51
N PRO A 363 -8.62 17.47 6.10
CA PRO A 363 -7.61 18.19 6.88
C PRO A 363 -7.75 17.98 8.39
N TRP A 364 -8.33 16.87 8.83
CA TRP A 364 -8.65 16.56 10.24
C TRP A 364 -7.76 15.47 10.83
N SER A 365 -6.64 15.12 10.19
CA SER A 365 -5.77 14.02 10.62
C SER A 365 -5.34 14.14 12.08
N GLN A 366 -5.05 15.37 12.56
CA GLN A 366 -4.65 15.59 13.95
C GLN A 366 -5.76 15.22 14.94
N ASP A 367 -7.02 15.55 14.62
CA ASP A 367 -8.19 15.24 15.48
C ASP A 367 -8.49 13.74 15.46
N VAL A 368 -8.41 13.10 14.29
CA VAL A 368 -8.57 11.66 14.12
C VAL A 368 -7.51 10.93 14.94
N LEU A 369 -6.24 11.28 14.77
CA LEU A 369 -5.13 10.66 15.48
C LEU A 369 -5.20 10.88 16.99
N LYS A 370 -5.54 12.08 17.45
CA LYS A 370 -5.71 12.36 18.88
C LYS A 370 -6.72 11.41 19.52
N LYS A 371 -7.82 11.16 18.83
CA LYS A 371 -8.88 10.26 19.32
C LYS A 371 -8.49 8.78 19.24
N GLN A 372 -7.91 8.36 18.12
CA GLN A 372 -7.63 6.95 17.87
C GLN A 372 -6.41 6.43 18.62
N THR A 373 -5.42 7.29 18.87
CA THR A 373 -4.19 6.94 19.60
C THR A 373 -4.32 7.15 21.12
N GLU A 374 -5.52 7.41 21.62
CA GLU A 374 -5.77 7.47 23.06
C GLU A 374 -5.38 6.14 23.74
N GLY A 375 -4.53 6.23 24.76
CA GLY A 375 -4.00 5.07 25.47
C GLY A 375 -2.72 4.46 24.90
N LEU A 376 -2.21 4.96 23.76
CA LEU A 376 -0.87 4.61 23.28
C LEU A 376 0.20 5.43 24.01
N THR A 377 1.34 4.79 24.28
CA THR A 377 2.54 5.48 24.75
C THR A 377 3.12 6.36 23.63
N GLN A 378 3.95 7.34 23.99
CA GLN A 378 4.60 8.20 22.97
C GLN A 378 5.53 7.39 22.05
N ASP A 379 6.19 6.35 22.57
CA ASP A 379 7.04 5.46 21.75
C ASP A 379 6.21 4.68 20.71
N GLU A 380 5.05 4.17 21.08
CA GLU A 380 4.13 3.50 20.15
C GLU A 380 3.61 4.46 19.09
N LYS A 381 3.28 5.69 19.47
CA LYS A 381 2.89 6.73 18.49
C LYS A 381 4.03 7.04 17.54
N ASN A 382 5.23 7.26 18.05
CA ASN A 382 6.41 7.54 17.22
C ASN A 382 6.69 6.39 16.24
N LEU A 383 6.55 5.13 16.65
CA LEU A 383 6.71 3.98 15.78
C LEU A 383 5.73 4.01 14.61
N ILE A 384 4.42 4.10 14.90
CA ILE A 384 3.36 3.97 13.89
C ILE A 384 3.28 5.20 12.98
N LEU A 385 3.50 6.40 13.55
CA LEU A 385 3.29 7.66 12.84
C LEU A 385 4.55 8.21 12.17
N HIS A 386 5.72 7.64 12.44
CA HIS A 386 6.99 8.14 11.93
C HIS A 386 8.02 7.03 11.65
N ASP A 387 8.48 6.32 12.69
CA ASP A 387 9.71 5.53 12.62
C ASP A 387 9.64 4.39 11.61
N ASN A 388 8.50 3.70 11.56
CA ASN A 388 8.32 2.56 10.65
C ASN A 388 8.40 2.99 9.19
N VAL A 389 7.82 4.15 8.86
CA VAL A 389 7.89 4.72 7.49
C VAL A 389 9.30 5.19 7.20
N ALA A 390 9.90 5.97 8.11
CA ALA A 390 11.24 6.52 7.95
C ALA A 390 12.30 5.40 7.77
N GLU A 391 12.23 4.34 8.58
CA GLU A 391 13.14 3.19 8.46
C GLU A 391 12.95 2.45 7.14
N LEU A 392 11.70 2.18 6.75
CA LEU A 392 11.40 1.39 5.56
C LEU A 392 11.87 2.08 4.27
N TYR A 393 11.62 3.39 4.14
CA TYR A 393 11.93 4.17 2.94
C TYR A 393 13.29 4.88 3.01
N GLY A 394 13.98 4.85 4.15
CA GLY A 394 15.29 5.47 4.35
C GLY A 394 15.22 7.00 4.23
N ILE A 395 14.35 7.63 5.00
CA ILE A 395 14.11 9.09 5.03
C ILE A 395 14.29 9.62 6.45
#